data_e40f8c1c3b0b409c0a0b685e88d258ea
#
_entry.id   e40f8c1c3b0b409c0a0b685e88d258ea
#
_cell.length_a   1.000
_cell.length_b   1.000
_cell.length_c   1.000
_cell.angle_alpha   90.00
_cell.angle_beta   90.00
_cell.angle_gamma   90.00
#
_symmetry.space_group_name_H-M   'P 1'
#
loop_
_entity.id
_entity.type
_entity.pdbx_description
1 polymer ?
#
loop_
_entity_poly.entity_id
_entity_poly.type
_entity_poly.pdbx_seq_one_letter_code
_entity_poly.pdbx_strand_id
1 'polypeptide(L)'
;MNAAIQAFRELQAQGIIRAFALGGASALVFYTEPVLTYDLDFFVVLDAPLNQLVSLQPIYEHFAQRGYTVSGEQVLIGDAPVQVLVAYNPLVEEAVQNAIELPFNGESVPVLTPEYLLAIALQTNRHKDRERVRLLQQQATLDEGKLVDILTRHGLIERWNALRNRT
;
A
#
# COMPACT_ATOMS: atom_id res chain seq x y z
N MET A 1 -13.88 6.32 0.04
CA MET A 1 -13.15 5.04 0.07
C MET A 1 -13.95 3.87 -0.52
N ASN A 2 -15.21 3.61 -0.15
CA ASN A 2 -15.96 2.45 -0.69
C ASN A 2 -16.02 2.42 -2.22
N ALA A 3 -16.31 3.54 -2.88
CA ALA A 3 -16.28 3.60 -4.34
C ALA A 3 -14.91 3.22 -4.94
N ALA A 4 -13.82 3.62 -4.29
CA ALA A 4 -12.48 3.24 -4.71
C ALA A 4 -12.24 1.73 -4.54
N ILE A 5 -12.64 1.13 -3.41
CA ILE A 5 -12.53 -0.32 -3.17
C ILE A 5 -13.27 -1.09 -4.28
N GLN A 6 -14.49 -0.70 -4.61
CA GLN A 6 -15.28 -1.34 -5.67
C GLN A 6 -14.61 -1.21 -7.04
N ALA A 7 -14.07 -0.02 -7.36
CA ALA A 7 -13.36 0.20 -8.63
C ALA A 7 -12.12 -0.70 -8.78
N PHE A 8 -11.35 -0.93 -7.70
CA PHE A 8 -10.20 -1.84 -7.73
C PHE A 8 -10.63 -3.32 -7.78
N ARG A 9 -11.73 -3.69 -7.12
CA ARG A 9 -12.30 -5.04 -7.25
C ARG A 9 -12.76 -5.33 -8.68
N GLU A 10 -13.31 -4.33 -9.38
CA GLU A 10 -13.65 -4.46 -10.82
C GLU A 10 -12.41 -4.66 -11.68
N LEU A 11 -11.33 -3.90 -11.46
CA LEU A 11 -10.06 -4.10 -12.16
C LEU A 11 -9.53 -5.52 -11.98
N GLN A 12 -9.61 -6.05 -10.76
CA GLN A 12 -9.18 -7.42 -10.44
C GLN A 12 -10.09 -8.45 -11.10
N ALA A 13 -11.41 -8.27 -11.04
CA ALA A 13 -12.38 -9.19 -11.66
C ALA A 13 -12.22 -9.25 -13.19
N GLN A 14 -11.79 -8.17 -13.82
CA GLN A 14 -11.52 -8.10 -15.27
C GLN A 14 -10.10 -8.57 -15.64
N GLY A 15 -9.27 -8.94 -14.67
CA GLY A 15 -7.89 -9.38 -14.91
C GLY A 15 -6.93 -8.27 -15.34
N ILE A 16 -7.33 -6.99 -15.17
CA ILE A 16 -6.44 -5.85 -15.44
C ILE A 16 -5.34 -5.75 -14.39
N ILE A 17 -5.66 -6.10 -13.15
CA ILE A 17 -4.70 -6.28 -12.06
C ILE A 17 -4.85 -7.68 -11.46
N ARG A 18 -3.77 -8.24 -10.92
CA ARG A 18 -3.78 -9.55 -10.24
C ARG A 18 -4.22 -9.42 -8.80
N ALA A 19 -3.76 -8.39 -8.11
CA ALA A 19 -4.08 -8.11 -6.71
C ALA A 19 -3.94 -6.62 -6.42
N PHE A 20 -4.56 -6.16 -5.34
CA PHE A 20 -4.39 -4.81 -4.83
C PHE A 20 -4.50 -4.76 -3.30
N ALA A 21 -3.94 -3.73 -2.70
CA ALA A 21 -4.10 -3.44 -1.27
C ALA A 21 -3.94 -1.96 -0.97
N LEU A 22 -4.66 -1.48 0.04
CA LEU A 22 -4.47 -0.15 0.60
C LEU A 22 -3.16 -0.11 1.39
N GLY A 23 -2.35 0.90 1.14
CA GLY A 23 -1.05 1.09 1.78
C GLY A 23 -0.80 2.54 2.16
N GLY A 24 0.47 2.91 2.25
CA GLY A 24 0.88 4.29 2.52
C GLY A 24 0.32 4.88 3.81
N ALA A 25 0.02 6.18 3.80
CA ALA A 25 -0.55 6.87 4.95
C ALA A 25 -2.02 6.50 5.18
N SER A 26 -2.75 6.21 4.11
CA SER A 26 -4.17 5.85 4.19
C SER A 26 -4.42 4.51 4.88
N ALA A 27 -3.45 3.59 4.89
CA ALA A 27 -3.54 2.33 5.63
C ALA A 27 -3.25 2.47 7.13
N LEU A 28 -2.57 3.52 7.56
CA LEU A 28 -2.22 3.71 8.97
C LEU A 28 -3.45 3.84 9.87
N VAL A 29 -4.58 4.36 9.34
CA VAL A 29 -5.82 4.53 10.11
C VAL A 29 -6.35 3.21 10.71
N PHE A 30 -5.94 2.07 10.16
CA PHE A 30 -6.32 0.76 10.67
C PHE A 30 -5.46 0.29 11.86
N TYR A 31 -4.31 0.92 12.09
CA TYR A 31 -3.30 0.46 13.05
C TYR A 31 -2.84 1.52 14.05
N THR A 32 -3.06 2.79 13.73
CA THR A 32 -2.59 3.93 14.54
C THR A 32 -3.69 4.96 14.69
N GLU A 33 -3.46 5.98 15.51
CA GLU A 33 -4.30 7.18 15.46
C GLU A 33 -4.29 7.77 14.05
N PRO A 34 -5.42 8.36 13.61
CA PRO A 34 -5.52 8.91 12.26
C PRO A 34 -4.45 9.96 11.97
N VAL A 35 -3.72 9.76 10.88
CA VAL A 35 -2.83 10.77 10.30
C VAL A 35 -3.49 11.46 9.14
N LEU A 36 -3.21 12.75 8.99
CA LEU A 36 -3.73 13.50 7.85
C LEU A 36 -3.15 12.94 6.55
N THR A 37 -4.01 12.48 5.67
CA THR A 37 -3.68 12.10 4.29
C THR A 37 -4.69 12.72 3.35
N TYR A 38 -4.25 13.07 2.14
CA TYR A 38 -5.08 13.71 1.12
C TYR A 38 -5.51 12.74 0.04
N ASP A 39 -4.86 11.59 -0.06
CA ASP A 39 -5.06 10.58 -1.08
C ASP A 39 -5.13 9.18 -0.49
N LEU A 40 -5.69 8.26 -1.27
CA LEU A 40 -5.71 6.85 -0.99
C LEU A 40 -4.63 6.17 -1.81
N ASP A 41 -3.65 5.57 -1.15
CA ASP A 41 -2.55 4.84 -1.79
C ASP A 41 -2.96 3.37 -2.04
N PHE A 42 -3.33 3.01 -3.26
CA PHE A 42 -3.58 1.63 -3.65
C PHE A 42 -2.39 1.02 -4.38
N PHE A 43 -1.79 0.03 -3.77
CA PHE A 43 -0.75 -0.79 -4.38
C PHE A 43 -1.38 -1.88 -5.22
N VAL A 44 -0.88 -2.06 -6.44
CA VAL A 44 -1.38 -3.06 -7.39
C VAL A 44 -0.26 -3.99 -7.85
N VAL A 45 -0.59 -5.27 -8.00
CA VAL A 45 0.25 -6.26 -8.65
C VAL A 45 -0.31 -6.52 -10.04
N LEU A 46 0.52 -6.38 -11.05
CA LEU A 46 0.19 -6.63 -12.44
C LEU A 46 0.68 -8.01 -12.88
N ASP A 47 0.10 -8.54 -13.94
CA ASP A 47 0.52 -9.83 -14.51
C ASP A 47 1.73 -9.63 -15.45
N ALA A 48 2.80 -9.09 -14.89
CA ALA A 48 4.05 -8.82 -15.59
C ALA A 48 5.26 -9.02 -14.65
N PRO A 49 6.43 -9.44 -15.18
CA PRO A 49 7.65 -9.54 -14.38
C PRO A 49 8.06 -8.20 -13.78
N LEU A 50 8.56 -8.20 -12.52
CA LEU A 50 8.98 -7.00 -11.79
C LEU A 50 10.08 -6.17 -12.47
N ASN A 51 10.83 -6.78 -13.36
CA ASN A 51 11.95 -6.14 -14.09
C ASN A 51 11.56 -5.55 -15.45
N GLN A 52 10.28 -5.53 -15.79
CA GLN A 52 9.79 -4.93 -17.01
C GLN A 52 9.13 -3.57 -16.73
N LEU A 53 9.29 -2.65 -17.71
CA LEU A 53 8.50 -1.42 -17.72
C LEU A 53 7.04 -1.79 -17.98
N VAL A 54 6.20 -1.53 -16.99
CA VAL A 54 4.78 -1.84 -17.07
C VAL A 54 4.00 -0.55 -17.26
N SER A 55 3.07 -0.57 -18.21
CA SER A 55 2.16 0.54 -18.43
C SER A 55 0.97 0.47 -17.49
N LEU A 56 0.69 1.56 -16.79
CA LEU A 56 -0.55 1.76 -16.03
C LEU A 56 -1.73 2.21 -16.92
N GLN A 57 -1.48 2.42 -18.20
CA GLN A 57 -2.48 2.92 -19.13
C GLN A 57 -3.79 2.11 -19.11
N PRO A 58 -3.78 0.77 -19.10
CA PRO A 58 -5.02 -0.01 -19.06
C PRO A 58 -5.89 0.28 -17.83
N ILE A 59 -5.25 0.56 -16.67
CA ILE A 59 -5.94 0.92 -15.43
C ILE A 59 -6.61 2.29 -15.59
N TYR A 60 -5.87 3.29 -16.06
CA TYR A 60 -6.39 4.64 -16.24
C TYR A 60 -7.46 4.71 -17.34
N GLU A 61 -7.31 3.96 -18.44
CA GLU A 61 -8.34 3.84 -19.48
C GLU A 61 -9.63 3.24 -18.92
N HIS A 62 -9.53 2.18 -18.11
CA HIS A 62 -10.68 1.59 -17.45
C HIS A 62 -11.39 2.60 -16.56
N PHE A 63 -10.65 3.34 -15.73
CA PHE A 63 -11.22 4.38 -14.87
C PHE A 63 -11.89 5.50 -15.67
N ALA A 64 -11.27 5.96 -16.76
CA ALA A 64 -11.85 6.96 -17.64
C ALA A 64 -13.15 6.47 -18.30
N GLN A 65 -13.21 5.21 -18.76
CA GLN A 65 -14.41 4.59 -19.31
C GLN A 65 -15.55 4.48 -18.28
N ARG A 66 -15.22 4.37 -16.99
CA ARG A 66 -16.17 4.40 -15.88
C ARG A 66 -16.60 5.82 -15.47
N GLY A 67 -16.08 6.84 -16.14
CA GLY A 67 -16.41 8.24 -15.90
C GLY A 67 -15.65 8.87 -14.74
N TYR A 68 -14.59 8.23 -14.23
CA TYR A 68 -13.72 8.83 -13.22
C TYR A 68 -12.77 9.84 -13.85
N THR A 69 -12.47 10.91 -13.12
CA THR A 69 -11.54 11.95 -13.60
C THR A 69 -10.10 11.51 -13.35
N VAL A 70 -9.35 11.33 -14.42
CA VAL A 70 -7.91 11.01 -14.37
C VAL A 70 -7.11 12.30 -14.55
N SER A 71 -6.18 12.56 -13.64
CA SER A 71 -5.27 13.73 -13.67
C SER A 71 -3.85 13.30 -13.30
N GLY A 72 -2.99 13.13 -14.31
CA GLY A 72 -1.64 12.62 -14.11
C GLY A 72 -1.65 11.20 -13.53
N GLU A 73 -1.03 11.03 -12.36
CA GLU A 73 -0.96 9.75 -11.65
C GLU A 73 -2.09 9.55 -10.62
N GLN A 74 -3.04 10.48 -10.55
CA GLN A 74 -4.17 10.42 -9.64
C GLN A 74 -5.48 10.22 -10.39
N VAL A 75 -6.40 9.53 -9.73
CA VAL A 75 -7.78 9.35 -10.19
C VAL A 75 -8.71 9.85 -9.11
N LEU A 76 -9.68 10.68 -9.46
CA LEU A 76 -10.74 11.07 -8.54
C LEU A 76 -11.86 10.02 -8.62
N ILE A 77 -12.03 9.24 -7.55
CA ILE A 77 -13.08 8.22 -7.44
C ILE A 77 -14.05 8.65 -6.33
N GLY A 78 -15.25 9.08 -6.72
CA GLY A 78 -16.12 9.83 -5.83
C GLY A 78 -15.44 11.14 -5.45
N ASP A 79 -15.35 11.42 -4.13
CA ASP A 79 -14.68 12.62 -3.63
C ASP A 79 -13.24 12.35 -3.15
N ALA A 80 -12.70 11.14 -3.40
CA ALA A 80 -11.39 10.73 -2.92
C ALA A 80 -10.36 10.74 -4.05
N PRO A 81 -9.27 11.51 -3.93
CA PRO A 81 -8.10 11.33 -4.76
C PRO A 81 -7.46 9.97 -4.47
N VAL A 82 -7.20 9.22 -5.51
CA VAL A 82 -6.61 7.88 -5.45
C VAL A 82 -5.31 7.87 -6.23
N GLN A 83 -4.25 7.39 -5.61
CA GLN A 83 -2.98 7.12 -6.27
C GLN A 83 -2.84 5.62 -6.52
N VAL A 84 -2.50 5.25 -7.75
CA VAL A 84 -2.21 3.87 -8.13
C VAL A 84 -0.71 3.65 -8.11
N LEU A 85 -0.24 2.73 -7.28
CA LEU A 85 1.17 2.42 -7.08
C LEU A 85 1.43 0.97 -7.52
N VAL A 86 2.23 0.78 -8.56
CA VAL A 86 2.64 -0.58 -8.95
C VAL A 86 3.59 -1.16 -7.92
N ALA A 87 3.44 -2.44 -7.62
CA ALA A 87 4.45 -3.19 -6.88
C ALA A 87 5.75 -3.22 -7.70
N TYR A 88 6.72 -2.38 -7.29
CA TYR A 88 7.95 -2.13 -8.04
C TYR A 88 9.13 -3.02 -7.61
N ASN A 89 8.96 -3.80 -6.57
CA ASN A 89 9.99 -4.70 -6.06
C ASN A 89 9.38 -5.89 -5.29
N PRO A 90 10.19 -6.93 -4.97
CA PRO A 90 9.70 -8.12 -4.29
C PRO A 90 9.03 -7.86 -2.93
N LEU A 91 9.52 -6.87 -2.16
CA LEU A 91 8.92 -6.53 -0.86
C LEU A 91 7.49 -6.02 -1.03
N VAL A 92 7.27 -5.10 -1.96
CA VAL A 92 5.94 -4.51 -2.18
C VAL A 92 4.98 -5.53 -2.79
N GLU A 93 5.45 -6.38 -3.71
CA GLU A 93 4.63 -7.45 -4.27
C GLU A 93 4.20 -8.44 -3.18
N GLU A 94 5.14 -8.88 -2.34
CA GLU A 94 4.86 -9.76 -1.21
C GLU A 94 3.89 -9.12 -0.23
N ALA A 95 4.04 -7.83 0.06
CA ALA A 95 3.15 -7.07 0.93
C ALA A 95 1.70 -7.09 0.42
N VAL A 96 1.48 -6.86 -0.88
CA VAL A 96 0.14 -6.91 -1.49
C VAL A 96 -0.43 -8.32 -1.45
N GLN A 97 0.38 -9.35 -1.71
CA GLN A 97 -0.06 -10.75 -1.68
C GLN A 97 -0.43 -11.22 -0.26
N ASN A 98 0.16 -10.62 0.78
CA ASN A 98 -0.10 -10.93 2.19
C ASN A 98 -1.01 -9.88 2.87
N ALA A 99 -1.68 -9.03 2.10
CA ALA A 99 -2.65 -8.09 2.63
C ALA A 99 -3.81 -8.81 3.32
N ILE A 100 -4.36 -8.19 4.35
CA ILE A 100 -5.49 -8.74 5.11
C ILE A 100 -6.76 -7.92 4.85
N GLU A 101 -7.89 -8.61 4.78
CA GLU A 101 -9.19 -7.96 4.64
C GLU A 101 -9.62 -7.36 5.99
N LEU A 102 -9.77 -6.04 6.02
CA LEU A 102 -10.22 -5.33 7.20
C LEU A 102 -11.56 -4.61 6.93
N PRO A 103 -12.44 -4.54 7.93
CA PRO A 103 -13.75 -3.90 7.77
C PRO A 103 -13.59 -2.37 7.64
N PHE A 104 -14.32 -1.81 6.69
CA PHE A 104 -14.43 -0.36 6.51
C PHE A 104 -15.84 0.03 6.01
N ASN A 105 -16.62 0.74 6.83
CA ASN A 105 -17.96 1.26 6.48
C ASN A 105 -18.90 0.20 5.84
N GLY A 106 -18.97 -0.99 6.43
CA GLY A 106 -19.87 -2.07 5.97
C GLY A 106 -19.30 -2.91 4.82
N GLU A 107 -18.13 -2.60 4.32
CA GLU A 107 -17.37 -3.38 3.33
C GLU A 107 -16.07 -3.90 3.93
N SER A 108 -15.32 -4.69 3.18
CA SER A 108 -13.94 -5.01 3.52
C SER A 108 -12.98 -4.45 2.48
N VAL A 109 -11.78 -4.13 2.92
CA VAL A 109 -10.70 -3.66 2.06
C VAL A 109 -9.42 -4.43 2.36
N PRO A 110 -8.68 -4.91 1.34
CA PRO A 110 -7.38 -5.49 1.57
C PRO A 110 -6.40 -4.38 1.97
N VAL A 111 -5.77 -4.53 3.14
CA VAL A 111 -4.84 -3.56 3.72
C VAL A 111 -3.49 -4.23 3.94
N LEU A 112 -2.41 -3.54 3.61
CA LEU A 112 -1.06 -3.99 3.94
C LEU A 112 -0.92 -4.13 5.46
N THR A 113 -0.35 -5.24 5.94
CA THR A 113 -0.16 -5.43 7.38
C THR A 113 0.86 -4.43 7.96
N PRO A 114 0.82 -4.14 9.26
CA PRO A 114 1.68 -3.12 9.85
C PRO A 114 3.17 -3.44 9.70
N GLU A 115 3.55 -4.73 9.67
CA GLU A 115 4.93 -5.15 9.44
C GLU A 115 5.41 -4.79 8.02
N TYR A 116 4.57 -5.01 6.99
CA TYR A 116 4.91 -4.63 5.63
C TYR A 116 4.89 -3.11 5.43
N LEU A 117 3.95 -2.39 6.03
CA LEU A 117 3.95 -0.92 6.03
C LEU A 117 5.25 -0.37 6.62
N LEU A 118 5.72 -0.94 7.73
CA LEU A 118 6.96 -0.56 8.38
C LEU A 118 8.18 -0.90 7.50
N ALA A 119 8.23 -2.10 6.92
CA ALA A 119 9.32 -2.54 6.06
C ALA A 119 9.45 -1.65 4.80
N ILE A 120 8.33 -1.32 4.14
CA ILE A 120 8.30 -0.42 2.98
C ILE A 120 8.76 0.98 3.38
N ALA A 121 8.31 1.51 4.51
CA ALA A 121 8.73 2.82 5.01
C ALA A 121 10.25 2.85 5.33
N LEU A 122 10.80 1.78 5.90
CA LEU A 122 12.24 1.62 6.11
C LEU A 122 13.02 1.56 4.79
N GLN A 123 12.48 0.89 3.78
CA GLN A 123 13.13 0.77 2.48
C GLN A 123 13.21 2.11 1.77
N THR A 124 12.10 2.86 1.70
CA THR A 124 12.00 4.16 1.03
C THR A 124 12.71 5.28 1.80
N ASN A 125 12.67 5.25 3.14
CA ASN A 125 13.43 6.11 4.06
C ASN A 125 13.33 7.63 3.78
N ARG A 126 12.22 8.11 3.24
CA ARG A 126 11.96 9.55 3.10
C ARG A 126 11.64 10.14 4.48
N HIS A 127 11.62 11.47 4.61
CA HIS A 127 11.29 12.12 5.88
C HIS A 127 9.94 11.65 6.46
N LYS A 128 8.90 11.67 5.64
CA LYS A 128 7.56 11.18 6.02
C LYS A 128 7.51 9.68 6.38
N ASP A 129 8.40 8.88 5.81
CA ASP A 129 8.43 7.45 6.09
C ASP A 129 9.04 7.14 7.46
N ARG A 130 9.97 7.97 7.94
CA ARG A 130 10.52 7.85 9.31
C ARG A 130 9.45 8.12 10.37
N GLU A 131 8.57 9.08 10.13
CA GLU A 131 7.43 9.34 11.02
C GLU A 131 6.44 8.17 11.02
N ARG A 132 6.19 7.56 9.86
CA ARG A 132 5.35 6.36 9.75
C ARG A 132 5.93 5.17 10.53
N VAL A 133 7.24 4.95 10.41
CA VAL A 133 7.94 3.89 11.19
C VAL A 133 7.75 4.14 12.69
N ARG A 134 7.95 5.38 13.16
CA ARG A 134 7.79 5.74 14.57
C ARG A 134 6.36 5.52 15.06
N LEU A 135 5.35 5.94 14.29
CA LEU A 135 3.95 5.75 14.64
C LEU A 135 3.60 4.26 14.74
N LEU A 136 4.00 3.46 13.75
CA LEU A 136 3.77 2.02 13.77
C LEU A 136 4.44 1.34 14.96
N GLN A 137 5.69 1.73 15.31
CA GLN A 137 6.37 1.19 16.50
C GLN A 137 5.65 1.54 17.81
N GLN A 138 5.06 2.72 17.91
CA GLN A 138 4.45 3.21 19.14
C GLN A 138 3.01 2.75 19.33
N GLN A 139 2.27 2.55 18.26
CA GLN A 139 0.82 2.42 18.32
C GLN A 139 0.28 1.13 17.73
N ALA A 140 0.96 0.55 16.73
CA ALA A 140 0.50 -0.68 16.11
C ALA A 140 0.89 -1.92 16.93
N THR A 141 0.05 -2.94 16.89
CA THR A 141 0.41 -4.27 17.37
C THR A 141 1.21 -4.98 16.29
N LEU A 142 2.51 -5.10 16.48
CA LEU A 142 3.43 -5.76 15.55
C LEU A 142 3.69 -7.21 15.98
N ASP A 143 3.67 -8.12 15.03
CA ASP A 143 4.26 -9.44 15.18
C ASP A 143 5.78 -9.31 14.96
N GLU A 144 6.55 -9.27 16.06
CA GLU A 144 8.00 -9.10 16.03
C GLU A 144 8.71 -10.21 15.25
N GLY A 145 8.23 -11.45 15.33
CA GLY A 145 8.81 -12.58 14.59
C GLY A 145 8.63 -12.42 13.09
N LYS A 146 7.42 -12.09 12.66
CA LYS A 146 7.10 -11.80 11.28
C LYS A 146 7.86 -10.58 10.75
N LEU A 147 7.94 -9.52 11.54
CA LEU A 147 8.67 -8.31 11.17
C LEU A 147 10.16 -8.62 10.94
N VAL A 148 10.82 -9.31 11.88
CA VAL A 148 12.25 -9.69 11.75
C VAL A 148 12.47 -10.57 10.53
N ASP A 149 11.59 -11.54 10.24
CA ASP A 149 11.68 -12.38 9.07
C ASP A 149 11.59 -11.56 7.77
N ILE A 150 10.59 -10.69 7.64
CA ILE A 150 10.43 -9.79 6.48
C ILE A 150 11.69 -8.92 6.30
N LEU A 151 12.14 -8.25 7.36
CA LEU A 151 13.28 -7.35 7.30
C LEU A 151 14.58 -8.08 6.93
N THR A 152 14.77 -9.31 7.41
CA THR A 152 15.94 -10.13 7.09
C THR A 152 15.93 -10.56 5.63
N ARG A 153 14.80 -11.09 5.13
CA ARG A 153 14.67 -11.55 3.75
C ARG A 153 14.83 -10.43 2.73
N HIS A 154 14.43 -9.21 3.08
CA HIS A 154 14.52 -8.04 2.21
C HIS A 154 15.73 -7.13 2.50
N GLY A 155 16.71 -7.58 3.32
CA GLY A 155 17.96 -6.87 3.56
C GLY A 155 17.81 -5.55 4.34
N LEU A 156 16.79 -5.45 5.18
CA LEU A 156 16.47 -4.23 5.95
C LEU A 156 16.82 -4.33 7.44
N ILE A 157 17.23 -5.49 7.91
CA ILE A 157 17.43 -5.77 9.35
C ILE A 157 18.50 -4.88 9.98
N GLU A 158 19.60 -4.60 9.28
CA GLU A 158 20.65 -3.72 9.79
C GLU A 158 20.15 -2.27 9.97
N ARG A 159 19.35 -1.79 9.01
CA ARG A 159 18.73 -0.46 9.11
C ARG A 159 17.75 -0.37 10.28
N TRP A 160 17.00 -1.43 10.51
CA TRP A 160 16.10 -1.56 11.65
C TRP A 160 16.85 -1.52 12.99
N ASN A 161 17.91 -2.32 13.12
CA ASN A 161 18.73 -2.36 14.32
C ASN A 161 19.40 -1.01 14.62
N ALA A 162 19.92 -0.35 13.58
CA ALA A 162 20.50 0.98 13.71
C ALA A 162 19.49 2.05 14.18
N LEU A 163 18.23 1.92 13.79
CA LEU A 163 17.16 2.83 14.20
C LEU A 163 16.79 2.59 15.67
N ARG A 164 16.65 1.34 16.10
CA ARG A 164 16.33 0.98 17.50
C ARG A 164 17.42 1.37 18.49
N ASN A 165 18.68 1.36 18.09
CA ASN A 165 19.81 1.74 18.95
C ASN A 165 19.96 3.27 19.11
N ARG A 166 19.20 4.08 18.39
CA ARG A 166 19.21 5.55 18.48
C ARG A 166 18.05 6.12 19.32
N THR A 167 17.12 5.27 19.75
CA THR A 167 15.98 5.60 20.60
C THR A 167 16.24 5.18 22.02
#